data_924b61d55ee007d46f5868dd64eb12ca
#
_entry.id   924b61d55ee007d46f5868dd64eb12ca
#
_cell.length_a   1.000
_cell.length_b   1.000
_cell.length_c   1.000
_cell.angle_alpha   90.00
_cell.angle_beta   90.00
_cell.angle_gamma   90.00
#
_symmetry.space_group_name_H-M   'P 1'
#
loop_
_entity.id
_entity.type
_entity.pdbx_description
1 polymer ?
#
loop_
_entity_poly.entity_id
_entity_poly.type
_entity_poly.pdbx_seq_one_letter_code
_entity_poly.pdbx_strand_id
1 'polypeptide(L)'
;MLDADHTFIVRQPRSKMETWKLNLISVWLGCFFTGMAMSQILPFLPLYIEQLGVTDHASLSLWSGLVFSGTFLVSAVVAPLWGSLADRKGRKLMLLRAALGMAIVMVLQGFATNVWQLFILRTLMGLTSGYIPNAMALVASQVPRDKSGWALGTLSTGQVSGVIIGPLLGGFMADHLGLRTVFFVTGGMLFISFLITLFLIKERVVPITKADRLSGKAVFTSLPYPWLILSLFVTTMMVQLANGSISPILTLFIRDLSSDTSNIAFISGVIAAVPGVSALMSAPKLGKLGDRIGAHRILIAALVLCFVLFCLMSTIRTPTQLGILRFMLGFCDGALMPAIQALLVKYSSEQTTGRIFGYNQSFMYIGNVIGPLLGSGVSAILSFRWVFLVTAVLVLFNLMQVAWSFRRVPTRQNRF
;
A
#
# COMPACT_ATOMS: atom_id res chain seq x y z
N MET A 1 -27.19 -32.41 -56.24
CA MET A 1 -26.19 -32.87 -55.28
C MET A 1 -25.72 -31.61 -54.51
N LEU A 2 -26.29 -31.43 -53.35
CA LEU A 2 -26.07 -30.26 -52.49
C LEU A 2 -24.97 -30.66 -51.50
N ASP A 3 -23.89 -29.88 -51.45
CA ASP A 3 -22.89 -30.04 -50.41
C ASP A 3 -23.08 -28.92 -49.40
N ALA A 4 -23.51 -29.32 -48.21
CA ALA A 4 -23.80 -28.49 -47.08
C ALA A 4 -22.58 -28.48 -46.20
N ASP A 5 -21.88 -27.34 -46.11
CA ASP A 5 -21.11 -26.98 -44.88
C ASP A 5 -20.69 -25.51 -44.97
N HIS A 6 -21.65 -24.61 -44.78
CA HIS A 6 -21.35 -23.20 -44.46
C HIS A 6 -21.27 -23.03 -42.95
N THR A 7 -20.22 -23.52 -42.35
CA THR A 7 -19.80 -23.07 -41.01
C THR A 7 -19.27 -21.66 -41.15
N PHE A 8 -20.11 -20.65 -40.81
CA PHE A 8 -19.68 -19.28 -40.60
C PHE A 8 -18.68 -19.25 -39.49
N ILE A 9 -17.39 -19.33 -39.82
CA ILE A 9 -16.31 -18.95 -38.90
C ILE A 9 -16.44 -17.45 -38.73
N VAL A 10 -17.19 -17.02 -37.72
CA VAL A 10 -17.17 -15.64 -37.23
C VAL A 10 -15.75 -15.36 -36.76
N ARG A 11 -14.92 -14.82 -37.66
CA ARG A 11 -13.62 -14.26 -37.27
C ARG A 11 -13.87 -13.21 -36.20
N GLN A 12 -13.64 -13.58 -34.93
CA GLN A 12 -13.61 -12.60 -33.87
C GLN A 12 -12.57 -11.53 -34.23
N PRO A 13 -12.93 -10.26 -34.22
CA PRO A 13 -12.03 -9.20 -34.65
C PRO A 13 -10.79 -9.22 -33.77
N ARG A 14 -9.61 -9.47 -34.33
CA ARG A 14 -8.28 -9.44 -33.71
C ARG A 14 -8.04 -8.16 -32.88
N SER A 15 -8.80 -7.11 -33.13
CA SER A 15 -8.71 -5.82 -32.42
C SER A 15 -9.07 -5.86 -30.91
N LYS A 16 -9.90 -6.79 -30.44
CA LYS A 16 -10.28 -6.87 -29.02
C LYS A 16 -9.18 -7.41 -28.11
N MET A 17 -8.32 -8.29 -28.62
CA MET A 17 -7.23 -8.88 -27.85
C MET A 17 -6.04 -7.91 -27.69
N GLU A 18 -5.84 -7.01 -28.63
CA GLU A 18 -4.80 -5.98 -28.57
C GLU A 18 -5.18 -4.85 -27.60
N THR A 19 -6.46 -4.49 -27.53
CA THR A 19 -6.94 -3.38 -26.69
C THR A 19 -6.67 -3.63 -25.20
N TRP A 20 -6.91 -4.84 -24.67
CA TRP A 20 -6.67 -5.10 -23.25
C TRP A 20 -5.17 -5.14 -22.92
N LYS A 21 -4.31 -5.60 -23.84
CA LYS A 21 -2.86 -5.57 -23.66
C LYS A 21 -2.32 -4.14 -23.59
N LEU A 22 -2.79 -3.29 -24.52
CA LEU A 22 -2.43 -1.86 -24.50
C LEU A 22 -2.91 -1.19 -23.22
N ASN A 23 -4.14 -1.48 -22.79
CA ASN A 23 -4.67 -0.98 -21.52
C ASN A 23 -3.83 -1.48 -20.33
N LEU A 24 -3.44 -2.76 -20.31
CA LEU A 24 -2.60 -3.32 -19.24
C LEU A 24 -1.25 -2.59 -19.12
N ILE A 25 -0.56 -2.36 -20.23
CA ILE A 25 0.72 -1.62 -20.24
C ILE A 25 0.51 -0.18 -19.77
N SER A 26 -0.55 0.47 -20.25
CA SER A 26 -0.85 1.86 -19.90
C SER A 26 -1.15 2.03 -18.41
N VAL A 27 -1.97 1.15 -17.82
CA VAL A 27 -2.26 1.20 -16.39
C VAL A 27 -1.09 0.70 -15.54
N TRP A 28 -0.24 -0.18 -16.08
CA TRP A 28 1.00 -0.60 -15.41
C TRP A 28 1.93 0.60 -15.19
N LEU A 29 2.17 1.42 -16.23
CA LEU A 29 2.94 2.66 -16.11
C LEU A 29 2.27 3.64 -15.13
N GLY A 30 0.96 3.78 -15.19
CA GLY A 30 0.23 4.63 -14.26
C GLY A 30 0.32 4.15 -12.80
N CYS A 31 0.27 2.84 -12.55
CA CYS A 31 0.49 2.27 -11.22
C CYS A 31 1.93 2.44 -10.75
N PHE A 32 2.91 2.33 -11.65
CA PHE A 32 4.31 2.60 -11.36
C PHE A 32 4.52 4.05 -10.92
N PHE A 33 4.06 5.03 -11.69
CA PHE A 33 4.18 6.46 -11.33
C PHE A 33 3.40 6.80 -10.06
N THR A 34 2.21 6.22 -9.88
CA THR A 34 1.42 6.44 -8.65
C THR A 34 2.11 5.83 -7.42
N GLY A 35 2.63 4.61 -7.53
CA GLY A 35 3.38 3.95 -6.46
C GLY A 35 4.63 4.74 -6.08
N MET A 36 5.36 5.24 -7.08
CA MET A 36 6.53 6.08 -6.89
C MET A 36 6.16 7.42 -6.23
N ALA A 37 5.11 8.10 -6.70
CA ALA A 37 4.64 9.36 -6.14
C ALA A 37 4.23 9.26 -4.67
N MET A 38 3.65 8.12 -4.28
CA MET A 38 3.22 7.89 -2.89
C MET A 38 4.39 7.63 -1.96
N SER A 39 5.45 6.97 -2.44
CA SER A 39 6.57 6.51 -1.61
C SER A 39 7.78 7.44 -1.61
N GLN A 40 8.03 8.19 -2.69
CA GLN A 40 9.27 8.97 -2.82
C GLN A 40 9.37 10.15 -1.85
N ILE A 41 8.24 10.66 -1.35
CA ILE A 41 8.21 11.78 -0.40
C ILE A 41 8.59 11.33 1.01
N LEU A 42 8.43 10.04 1.33
CA LEU A 42 8.66 9.49 2.65
C LEU A 42 10.02 9.87 3.26
N PRO A 43 11.15 9.75 2.54
CA PRO A 43 12.46 9.96 3.13
C PRO A 43 12.79 11.44 3.38
N PHE A 44 12.07 12.39 2.81
CA PHE A 44 12.40 13.80 2.99
C PHE A 44 11.25 14.67 3.54
N LEU A 45 10.07 14.09 3.78
CA LEU A 45 8.93 14.86 4.29
C LEU A 45 9.24 15.63 5.59
N PRO A 46 9.91 15.05 6.61
CA PRO A 46 10.29 15.79 7.81
C PRO A 46 11.25 16.95 7.51
N LEU A 47 12.21 16.75 6.60
CA LEU A 47 13.16 17.81 6.19
C LEU A 47 12.43 18.95 5.49
N TYR A 48 11.40 18.64 4.70
CA TYR A 48 10.58 19.67 4.05
C TYR A 48 9.73 20.44 5.08
N ILE A 49 9.17 19.78 6.08
CA ILE A 49 8.44 20.43 7.19
C ILE A 49 9.36 21.35 7.99
N GLU A 50 10.60 20.93 8.22
CA GLU A 50 11.63 21.76 8.86
C GLU A 50 11.93 23.01 8.03
N GLN A 51 12.07 22.88 6.70
CA GLN A 51 12.25 24.01 5.77
C GLN A 51 11.05 24.98 5.76
N LEU A 52 9.85 24.50 6.09
CA LEU A 52 8.63 25.32 6.23
C LEU A 52 8.53 26.03 7.58
N GLY A 53 9.59 25.99 8.42
CA GLY A 53 9.71 26.74 9.65
C GLY A 53 9.38 25.99 10.94
N VAL A 54 9.16 24.67 10.89
CA VAL A 54 8.94 23.83 12.09
C VAL A 54 10.27 23.24 12.53
N THR A 55 10.93 23.85 13.51
CA THR A 55 12.30 23.49 13.95
C THR A 55 12.34 22.74 15.29
N ASP A 56 11.29 22.85 16.11
CA ASP A 56 11.20 22.14 17.37
C ASP A 56 10.98 20.63 17.13
N HIS A 57 11.76 19.79 17.82
CA HIS A 57 11.77 18.34 17.64
C HIS A 57 10.38 17.70 17.85
N ALA A 58 9.66 18.07 18.90
CA ALA A 58 8.34 17.54 19.20
C ALA A 58 7.32 17.94 18.13
N SER A 59 7.30 19.23 17.77
CA SER A 59 6.42 19.77 16.72
C SER A 59 6.74 19.17 15.35
N LEU A 60 8.03 19.00 15.01
CA LEU A 60 8.46 18.39 13.75
C LEU A 60 7.99 16.95 13.64
N SER A 61 8.14 16.17 14.69
CA SER A 61 7.65 14.80 14.76
C SER A 61 6.14 14.73 14.61
N LEU A 62 5.39 15.54 15.37
CA LEU A 62 3.91 15.57 15.32
C LEU A 62 3.39 15.99 13.95
N TRP A 63 3.93 17.06 13.37
CA TRP A 63 3.54 17.50 12.03
C TRP A 63 3.85 16.47 10.96
N SER A 64 4.99 15.77 11.05
CA SER A 64 5.32 14.68 10.13
C SER A 64 4.25 13.58 10.16
N GLY A 65 3.81 13.17 11.33
CA GLY A 65 2.74 12.18 11.47
C GLY A 65 1.39 12.66 10.98
N LEU A 66 0.99 13.91 11.33
CA LEU A 66 -0.27 14.52 10.91
C LEU A 66 -0.36 14.64 9.38
N VAL A 67 0.68 15.19 8.77
CA VAL A 67 0.77 15.41 7.32
C VAL A 67 0.72 14.06 6.59
N PHE A 68 1.35 13.03 7.16
CA PHE A 68 1.35 11.68 6.58
C PHE A 68 -0.04 11.03 6.71
N SER A 69 -0.61 11.04 7.91
CA SER A 69 -1.90 10.39 8.23
C SER A 69 -3.08 11.07 7.54
N GLY A 70 -3.05 12.38 7.35
CA GLY A 70 -4.14 13.14 6.72
C GLY A 70 -4.50 12.62 5.33
N THR A 71 -3.50 12.22 4.53
CA THR A 71 -3.71 11.64 3.21
C THR A 71 -4.51 10.32 3.29
N PHE A 72 -4.13 9.42 4.19
CA PHE A 72 -4.80 8.12 4.34
C PHE A 72 -6.18 8.22 4.97
N LEU A 73 -6.35 9.13 5.91
CA LEU A 73 -7.64 9.38 6.55
C LEU A 73 -8.71 9.79 5.53
N VAL A 74 -8.40 10.78 4.70
CA VAL A 74 -9.34 11.21 3.66
C VAL A 74 -9.50 10.15 2.58
N SER A 75 -8.44 9.47 2.17
CA SER A 75 -8.54 8.34 1.23
C SER A 75 -9.50 7.26 1.73
N ALA A 76 -9.43 6.90 3.01
CA ALA A 76 -10.32 5.90 3.62
C ALA A 76 -11.79 6.32 3.56
N VAL A 77 -12.08 7.58 3.88
CA VAL A 77 -13.45 8.13 3.89
C VAL A 77 -14.05 8.21 2.48
N VAL A 78 -13.23 8.62 1.48
CA VAL A 78 -13.75 8.85 0.12
C VAL A 78 -13.69 7.62 -0.78
N ALA A 79 -12.93 6.59 -0.44
CA ALA A 79 -12.79 5.38 -1.25
C ALA A 79 -14.13 4.72 -1.65
N PRO A 80 -15.12 4.56 -0.75
CA PRO A 80 -16.42 4.00 -1.11
C PRO A 80 -17.20 4.89 -2.09
N LEU A 81 -17.08 6.22 -1.96
CA LEU A 81 -17.75 7.18 -2.86
C LEU A 81 -17.18 7.06 -4.28
N TRP A 82 -15.86 7.04 -4.41
CA TRP A 82 -15.18 6.89 -5.69
C TRP A 82 -15.40 5.52 -6.32
N GLY A 83 -15.46 4.44 -5.51
CA GLY A 83 -15.83 3.11 -5.98
C GLY A 83 -17.24 3.08 -6.56
N SER A 84 -18.22 3.65 -5.85
CA SER A 84 -19.62 3.76 -6.32
C SER A 84 -19.73 4.59 -7.62
N LEU A 85 -18.95 5.66 -7.75
CA LEU A 85 -18.93 6.49 -8.95
C LEU A 85 -18.27 5.75 -10.13
N ALA A 86 -17.21 4.99 -9.87
CA ALA A 86 -16.53 4.16 -10.86
C ALA A 86 -17.47 3.10 -11.47
N ASP A 87 -18.33 2.48 -10.64
CA ASP A 87 -19.31 1.49 -11.10
C ASP A 87 -20.38 2.10 -12.01
N ARG A 88 -20.66 3.40 -11.88
CA ARG A 88 -21.67 4.13 -12.68
C ARG A 88 -21.10 4.80 -13.92
N LYS A 89 -19.93 5.47 -13.79
CA LYS A 89 -19.37 6.34 -14.83
C LYS A 89 -18.14 5.73 -15.54
N GLY A 90 -17.72 4.54 -15.11
CA GLY A 90 -16.56 3.84 -15.68
C GLY A 90 -15.26 4.08 -14.94
N ARG A 91 -14.33 3.15 -15.13
CA ARG A 91 -13.02 3.13 -14.44
C ARG A 91 -12.04 4.13 -15.05
N LYS A 92 -12.07 4.33 -16.38
CA LYS A 92 -11.21 5.29 -17.08
C LYS A 92 -11.40 6.71 -16.54
N LEU A 93 -12.63 7.14 -16.31
CA LEU A 93 -12.91 8.47 -15.75
C LEU A 93 -12.31 8.63 -14.36
N MET A 94 -12.36 7.57 -13.53
CA MET A 94 -11.77 7.58 -12.20
C MET A 94 -10.25 7.58 -12.23
N LEU A 95 -9.64 6.91 -13.20
CA LEU A 95 -8.18 6.95 -13.42
C LEU A 95 -7.73 8.36 -13.83
N LEU A 96 -8.45 8.99 -14.78
CA LEU A 96 -8.17 10.36 -15.22
C LEU A 96 -8.27 11.36 -14.06
N ARG A 97 -9.37 11.29 -13.31
CA ARG A 97 -9.57 12.14 -12.12
C ARG A 97 -8.43 11.96 -11.11
N ALA A 98 -8.04 10.71 -10.82
CA ALA A 98 -7.00 10.43 -9.85
C ALA A 98 -5.63 10.94 -10.34
N ALA A 99 -5.24 10.63 -11.57
CA ALA A 99 -3.94 11.03 -12.11
C ALA A 99 -3.81 12.56 -12.18
N LEU A 100 -4.82 13.25 -12.74
CA LEU A 100 -4.79 14.72 -12.86
C LEU A 100 -4.87 15.39 -11.51
N GLY A 101 -5.78 14.95 -10.63
CA GLY A 101 -5.94 15.53 -9.31
C GLY A 101 -4.67 15.37 -8.46
N MET A 102 -4.06 14.19 -8.46
CA MET A 102 -2.80 13.94 -7.78
C MET A 102 -1.65 14.77 -8.38
N ALA A 103 -1.58 14.93 -9.71
CA ALA A 103 -0.57 15.75 -10.37
C ALA A 103 -0.65 17.21 -9.93
N ILE A 104 -1.85 17.80 -9.97
CA ILE A 104 -2.08 19.19 -9.55
C ILE A 104 -1.71 19.39 -8.07
N VAL A 105 -2.24 18.54 -7.20
CA VAL A 105 -1.98 18.66 -5.76
C VAL A 105 -0.50 18.47 -5.44
N MET A 106 0.19 17.57 -6.15
CA MET A 106 1.63 17.35 -5.98
C MET A 106 2.44 18.60 -6.34
N VAL A 107 2.14 19.24 -7.46
CA VAL A 107 2.78 20.50 -7.87
C VAL A 107 2.50 21.60 -6.84
N LEU A 108 1.26 21.73 -6.35
CA LEU A 108 0.90 22.72 -5.34
C LEU A 108 1.65 22.51 -4.02
N GLN A 109 1.95 21.26 -3.63
CA GLN A 109 2.78 20.98 -2.44
C GLN A 109 4.19 21.57 -2.55
N GLY A 110 4.77 21.61 -3.77
CA GLY A 110 6.06 22.26 -4.02
C GLY A 110 6.03 23.79 -3.80
N PHE A 111 4.87 24.41 -3.91
CA PHE A 111 4.67 25.85 -3.64
C PHE A 111 4.29 26.17 -2.20
N ALA A 112 4.11 25.17 -1.34
CA ALA A 112 3.76 25.42 0.06
C ALA A 112 4.79 26.31 0.75
N THR A 113 4.31 27.28 1.54
CA THR A 113 5.13 28.26 2.29
C THR A 113 5.07 28.04 3.79
N ASN A 114 4.13 27.23 4.27
CA ASN A 114 4.01 26.85 5.67
C ASN A 114 3.43 25.43 5.82
N VAL A 115 3.55 24.87 7.01
CA VAL A 115 3.14 23.50 7.31
C VAL A 115 1.63 23.28 7.18
N TRP A 116 0.80 24.29 7.46
CA TRP A 116 -0.65 24.19 7.33
C TRP A 116 -1.09 24.01 5.88
N GLN A 117 -0.48 24.75 4.95
CA GLN A 117 -0.74 24.58 3.52
C GLN A 117 -0.34 23.17 3.08
N LEU A 118 0.82 22.70 3.52
CA LEU A 118 1.27 21.33 3.22
C LEU A 118 0.27 20.30 3.77
N PHE A 119 -0.21 20.43 4.99
CA PHE A 119 -1.18 19.54 5.60
C PHE A 119 -2.50 19.50 4.82
N ILE A 120 -3.05 20.66 4.45
CA ILE A 120 -4.27 20.76 3.64
C ILE A 120 -4.06 20.09 2.28
N LEU A 121 -2.95 20.35 1.61
CA LEU A 121 -2.64 19.77 0.30
C LEU A 121 -2.44 18.26 0.38
N ARG A 122 -1.81 17.74 1.45
CA ARG A 122 -1.69 16.30 1.70
C ARG A 122 -3.05 15.64 1.96
N THR A 123 -3.91 16.32 2.65
CA THR A 123 -5.30 15.89 2.87
C THR A 123 -6.08 15.85 1.54
N LEU A 124 -5.94 16.87 0.70
CA LEU A 124 -6.49 16.91 -0.66
C LEU A 124 -5.90 15.82 -1.57
N MET A 125 -4.63 15.44 -1.36
CA MET A 125 -4.02 14.31 -2.06
C MET A 125 -4.79 13.02 -1.79
N GLY A 126 -5.25 12.81 -0.55
CA GLY A 126 -6.14 11.70 -0.18
C GLY A 126 -7.46 11.72 -0.94
N LEU A 127 -8.07 12.89 -1.12
CA LEU A 127 -9.31 13.05 -1.88
C LEU A 127 -9.15 12.68 -3.37
N THR A 128 -8.01 13.00 -3.95
CA THR A 128 -7.73 12.72 -5.36
C THR A 128 -7.19 11.30 -5.60
N SER A 129 -6.81 10.56 -4.58
CA SER A 129 -6.25 9.21 -4.66
C SER A 129 -7.20 8.17 -5.28
N GLY A 130 -6.72 6.94 -5.49
CA GLY A 130 -7.54 5.82 -5.95
C GLY A 130 -7.22 5.33 -7.36
N TYR A 131 -6.07 5.71 -7.95
CA TYR A 131 -5.64 5.22 -9.27
C TYR A 131 -5.48 3.69 -9.28
N ILE A 132 -4.72 3.13 -8.34
CA ILE A 132 -4.36 1.70 -8.31
C ILE A 132 -5.59 0.78 -8.21
N PRO A 133 -6.54 0.95 -7.28
CA PRO A 133 -7.71 0.08 -7.22
C PRO A 133 -8.60 0.18 -8.46
N ASN A 134 -8.71 1.34 -9.09
CA ASN A 134 -9.44 1.49 -10.35
C ASN A 134 -8.70 0.84 -11.52
N ALA A 135 -7.38 0.88 -11.56
CA ALA A 135 -6.55 0.17 -12.55
C ALA A 135 -6.73 -1.35 -12.43
N MET A 136 -6.69 -1.89 -11.21
CA MET A 136 -6.94 -3.31 -10.96
C MET A 136 -8.34 -3.73 -11.41
N ALA A 137 -9.35 -2.94 -11.08
CA ALA A 137 -10.73 -3.22 -11.48
C ALA A 137 -10.94 -3.13 -13.00
N LEU A 138 -10.29 -2.17 -13.69
CA LEU A 138 -10.33 -2.06 -15.14
C LEU A 138 -9.72 -3.30 -15.81
N VAL A 139 -8.53 -3.71 -15.38
CA VAL A 139 -7.86 -4.90 -15.91
C VAL A 139 -8.69 -6.16 -15.65
N ALA A 140 -9.19 -6.35 -14.43
CA ALA A 140 -10.01 -7.50 -14.07
C ALA A 140 -11.27 -7.63 -14.94
N SER A 141 -11.87 -6.49 -15.35
CA SER A 141 -13.09 -6.46 -16.19
C SER A 141 -12.85 -6.70 -17.68
N GLN A 142 -11.62 -6.50 -18.17
CA GLN A 142 -11.31 -6.55 -19.60
C GLN A 142 -10.50 -7.76 -20.04
N VAL A 143 -9.79 -8.38 -19.12
CA VAL A 143 -8.91 -9.53 -19.40
C VAL A 143 -9.71 -10.84 -19.39
N PRO A 144 -9.46 -11.77 -20.33
CA PRO A 144 -10.04 -13.11 -20.30
C PRO A 144 -9.78 -13.81 -18.96
N ARG A 145 -10.75 -14.58 -18.48
CA ARG A 145 -10.70 -15.22 -17.14
C ARG A 145 -9.46 -16.10 -16.94
N ASP A 146 -9.03 -16.81 -17.98
CA ASP A 146 -7.83 -17.68 -18.00
C ASP A 146 -6.52 -16.90 -17.82
N LYS A 147 -6.49 -15.59 -18.09
CA LYS A 147 -5.32 -14.71 -18.00
C LYS A 147 -5.42 -13.66 -16.89
N SER A 148 -6.53 -13.62 -16.17
CA SER A 148 -6.79 -12.58 -15.17
C SER A 148 -5.73 -12.55 -14.05
N GLY A 149 -5.34 -13.73 -13.54
CA GLY A 149 -4.32 -13.84 -12.50
C GLY A 149 -2.95 -13.30 -12.97
N TRP A 150 -2.53 -13.67 -14.20
CA TRP A 150 -1.30 -13.16 -14.80
C TRP A 150 -1.33 -11.63 -14.99
N ALA A 151 -2.43 -11.09 -15.50
CA ALA A 151 -2.54 -9.68 -15.79
C ALA A 151 -2.56 -8.82 -14.52
N LEU A 152 -3.29 -9.25 -13.48
CA LEU A 152 -3.31 -8.57 -12.18
C LEU A 152 -1.96 -8.69 -11.46
N GLY A 153 -1.31 -9.84 -11.54
CA GLY A 153 0.06 -10.02 -11.04
C GLY A 153 1.04 -9.09 -11.74
N THR A 154 0.98 -8.99 -13.07
CA THR A 154 1.79 -8.04 -13.86
C THR A 154 1.51 -6.60 -13.44
N LEU A 155 0.25 -6.21 -13.28
CA LEU A 155 -0.10 -4.86 -12.83
C LEU A 155 0.48 -4.53 -11.45
N SER A 156 0.44 -5.48 -10.53
CA SER A 156 1.00 -5.32 -9.18
C SER A 156 2.51 -5.08 -9.21
N THR A 157 3.26 -5.66 -10.18
CA THR A 157 4.70 -5.39 -10.30
C THR A 157 4.98 -3.92 -10.60
N GLY A 158 4.13 -3.24 -11.35
CA GLY A 158 4.25 -1.80 -11.61
C GLY A 158 4.18 -0.99 -10.31
N GLN A 159 3.14 -1.23 -9.50
CA GLN A 159 2.99 -0.57 -8.20
C GLN A 159 4.18 -0.83 -7.28
N VAL A 160 4.56 -2.10 -7.11
CA VAL A 160 5.65 -2.51 -6.19
C VAL A 160 6.98 -1.90 -6.64
N SER A 161 7.28 -1.93 -7.94
CA SER A 161 8.50 -1.30 -8.48
C SER A 161 8.51 0.21 -8.23
N GLY A 162 7.37 0.89 -8.38
CA GLY A 162 7.24 2.31 -8.06
C GLY A 162 7.51 2.59 -6.58
N VAL A 163 6.94 1.78 -5.68
CA VAL A 163 7.13 1.93 -4.23
C VAL A 163 8.59 1.71 -3.81
N ILE A 164 9.33 0.81 -4.48
CA ILE A 164 10.75 0.55 -4.20
C ILE A 164 11.65 1.66 -4.76
N ILE A 165 11.40 2.06 -6.01
CA ILE A 165 12.25 3.05 -6.70
C ILE A 165 11.97 4.48 -6.17
N GLY A 166 10.73 4.77 -5.75
CA GLY A 166 10.31 6.08 -5.28
C GLY A 166 11.23 6.69 -4.22
N PRO A 167 11.45 6.03 -3.07
CA PRO A 167 12.29 6.57 -2.01
C PRO A 167 13.74 6.80 -2.44
N LEU A 168 14.28 5.95 -3.32
CA LEU A 168 15.64 6.10 -3.85
C LEU A 168 15.76 7.35 -4.71
N LEU A 169 14.86 7.52 -5.68
CA LEU A 169 14.84 8.69 -6.55
C LEU A 169 14.48 9.96 -5.77
N GLY A 170 13.50 9.88 -4.86
CA GLY A 170 13.07 10.99 -4.04
C GLY A 170 14.20 11.52 -3.15
N GLY A 171 14.92 10.62 -2.46
CA GLY A 171 16.07 10.97 -1.64
C GLY A 171 17.22 11.57 -2.45
N PHE A 172 17.57 10.93 -3.58
CA PHE A 172 18.60 11.45 -4.48
C PHE A 172 18.26 12.85 -5.01
N MET A 173 17.04 13.06 -5.49
CA MET A 173 16.60 14.35 -6.01
C MET A 173 16.53 15.40 -4.89
N ALA A 174 16.12 15.03 -3.69
CA ALA A 174 16.03 15.95 -2.56
C ALA A 174 17.39 16.50 -2.19
N ASP A 175 18.43 15.67 -2.13
CA ASP A 175 19.79 16.07 -1.78
C ASP A 175 20.48 16.88 -2.89
N HIS A 176 20.24 16.57 -4.19
CA HIS A 176 20.96 17.19 -5.31
C HIS A 176 20.20 18.33 -6.01
N LEU A 177 18.87 18.25 -6.07
CA LEU A 177 18.02 19.20 -6.80
C LEU A 177 17.15 20.07 -5.86
N GLY A 178 17.16 19.75 -4.57
CA GLY A 178 16.36 20.42 -3.55
C GLY A 178 14.97 19.83 -3.37
N LEU A 179 14.45 19.97 -2.15
CA LEU A 179 13.22 19.33 -1.67
C LEU A 179 11.98 19.69 -2.52
N ARG A 180 11.87 20.96 -2.96
CA ARG A 180 10.72 21.41 -3.77
C ARG A 180 10.69 20.81 -5.16
N THR A 181 11.85 20.61 -5.77
CA THR A 181 11.98 20.04 -7.13
C THR A 181 11.38 18.64 -7.20
N VAL A 182 11.50 17.88 -6.12
CA VAL A 182 10.91 16.51 -6.06
C VAL A 182 9.41 16.55 -6.29
N PHE A 183 8.70 17.50 -5.69
CA PHE A 183 7.25 17.64 -5.88
C PHE A 183 6.88 17.99 -7.34
N PHE A 184 7.65 18.88 -7.96
CA PHE A 184 7.39 19.27 -9.37
C PHE A 184 7.65 18.13 -10.34
N VAL A 185 8.76 17.41 -10.18
CA VAL A 185 9.09 16.24 -11.01
C VAL A 185 8.03 15.15 -10.84
N THR A 186 7.63 14.87 -9.60
CA THR A 186 6.58 13.88 -9.33
C THR A 186 5.24 14.28 -9.92
N GLY A 187 4.86 15.55 -9.78
CA GLY A 187 3.65 16.09 -10.40
C GLY A 187 3.68 15.93 -11.92
N GLY A 188 4.85 16.18 -12.55
CA GLY A 188 5.06 15.94 -13.98
C GLY A 188 4.88 14.47 -14.38
N MET A 189 5.44 13.54 -13.60
CA MET A 189 5.27 12.09 -13.85
C MET A 189 3.81 11.64 -13.72
N LEU A 190 3.08 12.16 -12.73
CA LEU A 190 1.64 11.90 -12.58
C LEU A 190 0.83 12.52 -13.74
N PHE A 191 1.24 13.68 -14.24
CA PHE A 191 0.63 14.29 -15.41
C PHE A 191 0.89 13.47 -16.69
N ILE A 192 2.08 12.90 -16.85
CA ILE A 192 2.36 11.92 -17.91
C ILE A 192 1.44 10.72 -17.77
N SER A 193 1.23 10.19 -16.55
CA SER A 193 0.27 9.11 -16.30
C SER A 193 -1.16 9.50 -16.71
N PHE A 194 -1.57 10.76 -16.47
CA PHE A 194 -2.84 11.28 -16.93
C PHE A 194 -2.94 11.27 -18.46
N LEU A 195 -1.92 11.75 -19.17
CA LEU A 195 -1.90 11.75 -20.64
C LEU A 195 -1.94 10.34 -21.22
N ILE A 196 -1.15 9.41 -20.67
CA ILE A 196 -1.19 7.99 -21.05
C ILE A 196 -2.60 7.42 -20.86
N THR A 197 -3.22 7.71 -19.73
CA THR A 197 -4.59 7.26 -19.43
C THR A 197 -5.61 7.86 -20.39
N LEU A 198 -5.47 9.14 -20.71
CA LEU A 198 -6.39 9.87 -21.59
C LEU A 198 -6.38 9.30 -23.02
N PHE A 199 -5.19 9.12 -23.59
CA PHE A 199 -5.04 8.80 -25.01
C PHE A 199 -5.00 7.29 -25.30
N LEU A 200 -4.41 6.49 -24.41
CA LEU A 200 -4.19 5.06 -24.69
C LEU A 200 -5.27 4.16 -24.11
N ILE A 201 -5.88 4.50 -22.97
CA ILE A 201 -6.87 3.62 -22.34
C ILE A 201 -8.21 3.72 -23.05
N LYS A 202 -8.74 2.56 -23.44
CA LYS A 202 -10.08 2.42 -24.02
C LYS A 202 -10.95 1.59 -23.10
N GLU A 203 -12.10 2.14 -22.70
CA GLU A 203 -13.08 1.46 -21.87
C GLU A 203 -14.47 1.55 -22.54
N ARG A 204 -15.20 0.43 -22.52
CA ARG A 204 -16.65 0.40 -22.77
C ARG A 204 -17.34 0.24 -21.42
N VAL A 205 -18.02 1.27 -21.00
CA VAL A 205 -18.73 1.28 -19.71
C VAL A 205 -19.96 0.38 -19.82
N VAL A 206 -20.00 -0.67 -19.01
CA VAL A 206 -21.21 -1.47 -18.76
C VAL A 206 -21.64 -1.16 -17.32
N PRO A 207 -22.72 -0.37 -17.14
CA PRO A 207 -23.18 -0.04 -15.78
C PRO A 207 -23.55 -1.31 -15.02
N ILE A 208 -22.98 -1.49 -13.85
CA ILE A 208 -23.31 -2.62 -12.97
C ILE A 208 -24.62 -2.26 -12.25
N THR A 209 -25.67 -3.02 -12.52
CA THR A 209 -26.93 -2.97 -11.79
C THR A 209 -26.72 -3.46 -10.35
N LYS A 210 -27.44 -2.84 -9.40
CA LYS A 210 -27.40 -3.21 -7.97
C LYS A 210 -27.94 -4.65 -7.79
N ALA A 211 -27.08 -5.64 -7.97
CA ALA A 211 -27.40 -7.00 -7.57
C ALA A 211 -27.24 -7.14 -6.05
N ASP A 212 -28.13 -7.90 -5.43
CA ASP A 212 -28.32 -8.25 -4.02
C ASP A 212 -27.13 -8.00 -3.10
N ARG A 213 -27.14 -6.83 -2.44
CA ARG A 213 -26.16 -6.49 -1.40
C ARG A 213 -26.61 -7.15 -0.09
N LEU A 214 -26.03 -8.28 0.27
CA LEU A 214 -26.17 -8.83 1.61
C LEU A 214 -25.82 -7.75 2.65
N SER A 215 -26.56 -7.63 3.75
CA SER A 215 -26.21 -6.73 4.85
C SER A 215 -24.86 -7.14 5.47
N GLY A 216 -24.06 -6.16 5.96
CA GLY A 216 -22.79 -6.46 6.62
C GLY A 216 -22.95 -7.42 7.81
N LYS A 217 -24.05 -7.29 8.57
CA LYS A 217 -24.39 -8.20 9.66
C LYS A 217 -24.64 -9.64 9.16
N ALA A 218 -25.32 -9.80 8.03
CA ALA A 218 -25.57 -11.10 7.43
C ALA A 218 -24.27 -11.78 6.96
N VAL A 219 -23.28 -11.03 6.49
CA VAL A 219 -21.95 -11.57 6.12
C VAL A 219 -21.24 -12.13 7.35
N PHE A 220 -21.18 -11.37 8.45
CA PHE A 220 -20.48 -11.83 9.67
C PHE A 220 -21.17 -13.05 10.33
N THR A 221 -22.51 -13.11 10.30
CA THR A 221 -23.26 -14.25 10.85
C THR A 221 -23.15 -15.51 9.99
N SER A 222 -22.83 -15.40 8.71
CA SER A 222 -22.62 -16.55 7.81
C SER A 222 -21.21 -17.15 7.88
N LEU A 223 -20.27 -16.51 8.60
CA LEU A 223 -18.89 -16.99 8.68
C LEU A 223 -18.74 -18.12 9.70
N PRO A 224 -18.00 -19.18 9.34
CA PRO A 224 -17.76 -20.29 10.27
C PRO A 224 -16.91 -19.90 11.49
N TYR A 225 -16.01 -18.91 11.31
CA TYR A 225 -15.10 -18.41 12.36
C TYR A 225 -14.97 -16.89 12.35
N PRO A 226 -16.00 -16.14 12.75
CA PRO A 226 -16.00 -14.67 12.67
C PRO A 226 -14.88 -14.03 13.49
N TRP A 227 -14.54 -14.60 14.64
CA TRP A 227 -13.45 -14.12 15.51
C TRP A 227 -12.06 -14.29 14.88
N LEU A 228 -11.85 -15.36 14.10
CA LEU A 228 -10.61 -15.56 13.37
C LEU A 228 -10.48 -14.53 12.24
N ILE A 229 -11.54 -14.30 11.49
CA ILE A 229 -11.57 -13.29 10.42
C ILE A 229 -11.30 -11.89 11.01
N LEU A 230 -11.93 -11.54 12.13
CA LEU A 230 -11.66 -10.27 12.81
C LEU A 230 -10.21 -10.19 13.29
N SER A 231 -9.67 -11.28 13.81
CA SER A 231 -8.25 -11.37 14.22
C SER A 231 -7.31 -11.10 13.03
N LEU A 232 -7.60 -11.61 11.84
CA LEU A 232 -6.83 -11.38 10.61
C LEU A 232 -6.94 -9.92 10.15
N PHE A 233 -8.10 -9.29 10.28
CA PHE A 233 -8.27 -7.85 10.00
C PHE A 233 -7.41 -7.00 10.94
N VAL A 234 -7.46 -7.30 12.24
CA VAL A 234 -6.61 -6.63 13.23
C VAL A 234 -5.13 -6.85 12.91
N THR A 235 -4.75 -8.04 12.45
CA THR A 235 -3.36 -8.31 12.04
C THR A 235 -2.96 -7.47 10.83
N THR A 236 -3.82 -7.33 9.82
CA THR A 236 -3.57 -6.42 8.69
C THR A 236 -3.37 -4.98 9.16
N MET A 237 -4.24 -4.51 10.07
CA MET A 237 -4.12 -3.18 10.67
C MET A 237 -2.79 -3.02 11.40
N MET A 238 -2.38 -4.02 12.20
CA MET A 238 -1.14 -3.98 12.99
C MET A 238 0.11 -3.98 12.12
N VAL A 239 0.12 -4.73 11.01
CA VAL A 239 1.24 -4.71 10.05
C VAL A 239 1.39 -3.32 9.44
N GLN A 240 0.29 -2.70 9.02
CA GLN A 240 0.33 -1.35 8.46
C GLN A 240 0.68 -0.29 9.51
N LEU A 241 0.16 -0.45 10.72
CA LEU A 241 0.51 0.42 11.84
C LEU A 241 2.02 0.32 12.15
N ALA A 242 2.57 -0.89 12.23
CA ALA A 242 3.97 -1.11 12.53
C ALA A 242 4.89 -0.47 11.46
N ASN A 243 4.60 -0.68 10.17
CA ASN A 243 5.35 -0.05 9.09
C ASN A 243 5.14 1.47 9.05
N GLY A 244 3.91 1.92 9.28
CA GLY A 244 3.54 3.34 9.30
C GLY A 244 4.16 4.11 10.47
N SER A 245 4.39 3.49 11.62
CA SER A 245 4.98 4.14 12.78
C SER A 245 6.42 4.61 12.56
N ILE A 246 7.16 3.91 11.71
CA ILE A 246 8.56 4.25 11.39
C ILE A 246 8.63 5.37 10.34
N SER A 247 7.70 5.41 9.39
CA SER A 247 7.79 6.26 8.21
C SER A 247 8.03 7.73 8.50
N PRO A 248 7.28 8.42 9.38
CA PRO A 248 7.45 9.84 9.63
C PRO A 248 8.70 10.19 10.43
N ILE A 249 9.27 9.24 11.16
CA ILE A 249 10.44 9.46 12.02
C ILE A 249 11.74 8.96 11.40
N LEU A 250 11.67 8.20 10.31
CA LEU A 250 12.81 7.47 9.74
C LEU A 250 14.01 8.39 9.47
N THR A 251 13.79 9.49 8.76
CA THR A 251 14.85 10.41 8.37
C THR A 251 15.42 11.16 9.56
N LEU A 252 14.56 11.56 10.51
CA LEU A 252 15.00 12.23 11.74
C LEU A 252 15.85 11.29 12.59
N PHE A 253 15.46 10.02 12.68
CA PHE A 253 16.23 9.03 13.42
C PHE A 253 17.56 8.69 12.72
N ILE A 254 17.58 8.60 11.39
CA ILE A 254 18.84 8.42 10.65
C ILE A 254 19.77 9.62 10.88
N ARG A 255 19.23 10.84 10.89
CA ARG A 255 20.01 12.06 11.20
C ARG A 255 20.61 12.01 12.61
N ASP A 256 19.84 11.54 13.59
CA ASP A 256 20.31 11.37 14.97
C ASP A 256 21.42 10.30 15.12
N LEU A 257 21.39 9.27 14.27
CA LEU A 257 22.41 8.20 14.23
C LEU A 257 23.66 8.55 13.41
N SER A 258 23.62 9.62 12.62
CA SER A 258 24.66 9.95 11.65
C SER A 258 25.53 11.09 12.15
N SER A 259 26.87 10.93 12.06
CA SER A 259 27.83 12.02 12.29
C SER A 259 27.96 12.95 11.07
N ASP A 260 27.72 12.42 9.87
CA ASP A 260 27.71 13.18 8.63
C ASP A 260 26.26 13.37 8.15
N THR A 261 25.87 14.61 7.91
CA THR A 261 24.53 14.99 7.47
C THR A 261 24.41 15.19 5.95
N SER A 262 25.52 15.02 5.20
CA SER A 262 25.49 15.02 3.74
C SER A 262 24.68 13.80 3.25
N ASN A 263 23.82 13.96 2.25
CA ASN A 263 23.05 12.90 1.64
C ASN A 263 22.06 12.15 2.58
N ILE A 264 21.57 12.79 3.64
CA ILE A 264 20.60 12.17 4.58
C ILE A 264 19.33 11.71 3.88
N ALA A 265 18.79 12.48 2.95
CA ALA A 265 17.58 12.12 2.24
C ALA A 265 17.82 10.87 1.37
N PHE A 266 18.96 10.76 0.71
CA PHE A 266 19.32 9.58 -0.07
C PHE A 266 19.50 8.33 0.81
N ILE A 267 20.24 8.44 1.91
CA ILE A 267 20.42 7.33 2.88
C ILE A 267 19.07 6.88 3.42
N SER A 268 18.20 7.81 3.78
CA SER A 268 16.85 7.53 4.23
C SER A 268 16.01 6.86 3.14
N GLY A 269 16.17 7.29 1.89
CA GLY A 269 15.55 6.68 0.72
C GLY A 269 15.96 5.22 0.52
N VAL A 270 17.26 4.93 0.62
CA VAL A 270 17.80 3.56 0.56
C VAL A 270 17.19 2.71 1.67
N ILE A 271 17.27 3.17 2.92
CA ILE A 271 16.76 2.43 4.08
C ILE A 271 15.24 2.26 4.02
N ALA A 272 14.50 3.22 3.44
CA ALA A 272 13.06 3.10 3.22
C ALA A 272 12.70 2.08 2.13
N ALA A 273 13.50 1.96 1.06
CA ALA A 273 13.26 1.06 -0.06
C ALA A 273 13.60 -0.41 0.24
N VAL A 274 14.60 -0.64 1.09
CA VAL A 274 15.18 -1.96 1.37
C VAL A 274 14.14 -3.02 1.82
N PRO A 275 13.15 -2.74 2.68
CA PRO A 275 12.11 -3.72 3.02
C PRO A 275 11.27 -4.15 1.80
N GLY A 276 10.99 -3.24 0.88
CA GLY A 276 10.25 -3.56 -0.35
C GLY A 276 11.02 -4.55 -1.23
N VAL A 277 12.33 -4.39 -1.35
CA VAL A 277 13.20 -5.31 -2.12
C VAL A 277 13.17 -6.71 -1.50
N SER A 278 13.39 -6.82 -0.20
CA SER A 278 13.40 -8.12 0.48
C SER A 278 12.03 -8.79 0.50
N ALA A 279 10.94 -8.01 0.64
CA ALA A 279 9.58 -8.52 0.53
C ALA A 279 9.30 -9.10 -0.86
N LEU A 280 9.70 -8.40 -1.93
CA LEU A 280 9.54 -8.87 -3.30
C LEU A 280 10.29 -10.20 -3.55
N MET A 281 11.49 -10.34 -2.99
CA MET A 281 12.30 -11.57 -3.11
C MET A 281 11.73 -12.73 -2.30
N SER A 282 11.14 -12.46 -1.15
CA SER A 282 10.68 -13.46 -0.20
C SER A 282 9.23 -13.93 -0.42
N ALA A 283 8.34 -13.04 -0.85
CA ALA A 283 6.91 -13.32 -0.92
C ALA A 283 6.55 -14.58 -1.75
N PRO A 284 7.14 -14.82 -2.97
CA PRO A 284 6.80 -16.03 -3.73
C PRO A 284 7.28 -17.32 -3.05
N LYS A 285 8.43 -17.27 -2.37
CA LYS A 285 9.00 -18.43 -1.69
C LYS A 285 8.25 -18.75 -0.41
N LEU A 286 7.95 -17.72 0.39
CA LEU A 286 7.23 -17.85 1.66
C LEU A 286 5.74 -18.17 1.43
N GLY A 287 5.13 -17.67 0.35
CA GLY A 287 3.81 -18.08 -0.09
C GLY A 287 3.74 -19.58 -0.38
N LYS A 288 4.64 -20.11 -1.24
CA LYS A 288 4.74 -21.55 -1.53
C LYS A 288 5.02 -22.40 -0.29
N LEU A 289 5.83 -21.88 0.64
CA LEU A 289 6.08 -22.56 1.90
C LEU A 289 4.81 -22.59 2.76
N GLY A 290 4.05 -21.49 2.78
CA GLY A 290 2.75 -21.40 3.46
C GLY A 290 1.73 -22.41 2.94
N ASP A 291 1.72 -22.65 1.63
CA ASP A 291 0.86 -23.68 1.03
C ASP A 291 1.23 -25.09 1.49
N ARG A 292 2.51 -25.37 1.78
CA ARG A 292 3.00 -26.68 2.22
C ARG A 292 2.85 -26.94 3.71
N ILE A 293 3.23 -25.97 4.54
CA ILE A 293 3.27 -26.15 6.01
C ILE A 293 2.09 -25.50 6.73
N GLY A 294 1.26 -24.75 6.00
CA GLY A 294 0.10 -24.01 6.50
C GLY A 294 0.38 -22.52 6.71
N ALA A 295 -0.44 -21.67 6.11
CA ALA A 295 -0.32 -20.21 6.17
C ALA A 295 -0.35 -19.66 7.61
N HIS A 296 -1.07 -20.31 8.54
CA HIS A 296 -1.12 -19.91 9.95
C HIS A 296 0.25 -20.01 10.64
N ARG A 297 1.06 -21.04 10.31
CA ARG A 297 2.41 -21.21 10.87
C ARG A 297 3.37 -20.13 10.37
N ILE A 298 3.29 -19.82 9.08
CA ILE A 298 4.05 -18.73 8.47
C ILE A 298 3.69 -17.40 9.12
N LEU A 299 2.39 -17.14 9.31
CA LEU A 299 1.90 -15.92 9.95
C LEU A 299 2.47 -15.76 11.38
N ILE A 300 2.39 -16.80 12.20
CA ILE A 300 2.91 -16.77 13.57
C ILE A 300 4.43 -16.59 13.58
N ALA A 301 5.17 -17.35 12.77
CA ALA A 301 6.62 -17.24 12.69
C ALA A 301 7.09 -15.86 12.25
N ALA A 302 6.40 -15.27 11.27
CA ALA A 302 6.69 -13.91 10.80
C ALA A 302 6.39 -12.85 11.87
N LEU A 303 5.30 -12.98 12.65
CA LEU A 303 5.00 -12.08 13.77
C LEU A 303 6.04 -12.18 14.88
N VAL A 304 6.51 -13.40 15.20
CA VAL A 304 7.61 -13.60 16.17
C VAL A 304 8.88 -12.90 15.69
N LEU A 305 9.25 -13.10 14.43
CA LEU A 305 10.42 -12.44 13.86
C LEU A 305 10.26 -10.91 13.84
N CYS A 306 9.09 -10.39 13.47
CA CYS A 306 8.79 -8.95 13.55
C CYS A 306 9.00 -8.40 14.95
N PHE A 307 8.46 -9.07 15.98
CA PHE A 307 8.62 -8.68 17.37
C PHE A 307 10.12 -8.56 17.75
N VAL A 308 10.91 -9.60 17.45
CA VAL A 308 12.34 -9.61 17.73
C VAL A 308 13.07 -8.47 16.99
N LEU A 309 12.76 -8.27 15.71
CA LEU A 309 13.38 -7.20 14.91
C LEU A 309 13.05 -5.81 15.44
N PHE A 310 11.82 -5.55 15.86
CA PHE A 310 11.46 -4.26 16.48
C PHE A 310 12.17 -4.06 17.83
N CYS A 311 12.33 -5.09 18.65
CA CYS A 311 13.14 -5.02 19.85
C CYS A 311 14.61 -4.69 19.54
N LEU A 312 15.20 -5.33 18.53
CA LEU A 312 16.57 -5.06 18.10
C LEU A 312 16.74 -3.65 17.53
N MET A 313 15.75 -3.13 16.77
CA MET A 313 15.78 -1.76 16.25
C MET A 313 15.85 -0.69 17.33
N SER A 314 15.37 -0.97 18.53
CA SER A 314 15.47 -0.02 19.68
C SER A 314 16.90 0.17 20.18
N THR A 315 17.81 -0.77 19.91
CA THR A 315 19.18 -0.79 20.44
C THR A 315 20.25 -0.35 19.45
N ILE A 316 19.88 -0.07 18.19
CA ILE A 316 20.82 0.27 17.12
C ILE A 316 21.56 1.58 17.38
N ARG A 317 22.75 1.70 16.79
CA ARG A 317 23.64 2.86 16.93
C ARG A 317 24.08 3.45 15.60
N THR A 318 23.83 2.77 14.48
CA THR A 318 24.25 3.22 13.13
C THR A 318 23.14 3.06 12.10
N PRO A 319 23.08 3.91 11.06
CA PRO A 319 22.13 3.75 9.96
C PRO A 319 22.25 2.41 9.23
N THR A 320 23.45 1.85 9.13
CA THR A 320 23.69 0.55 8.49
C THR A 320 22.98 -0.58 9.26
N GLN A 321 23.05 -0.59 10.60
CA GLN A 321 22.32 -1.56 11.43
C GLN A 321 20.82 -1.44 11.19
N LEU A 322 20.29 -0.21 11.11
CA LEU A 322 18.87 0.02 10.77
C LEU A 322 18.53 -0.57 9.40
N GLY A 323 19.36 -0.33 8.39
CA GLY A 323 19.16 -0.85 7.04
C GLY A 323 19.11 -2.39 7.02
N ILE A 324 20.00 -3.07 7.72
CA ILE A 324 20.04 -4.53 7.82
C ILE A 324 18.74 -5.06 8.50
N LEU A 325 18.35 -4.47 9.62
CA LEU A 325 17.14 -4.91 10.32
C LEU A 325 15.87 -4.62 9.51
N ARG A 326 15.83 -3.51 8.77
CA ARG A 326 14.73 -3.21 7.84
C ARG A 326 14.71 -4.17 6.65
N PHE A 327 15.86 -4.60 6.16
CA PHE A 327 15.92 -5.67 5.15
C PHE A 327 15.30 -6.97 5.68
N MET A 328 15.64 -7.35 6.90
CA MET A 328 15.03 -8.53 7.55
C MET A 328 13.53 -8.34 7.80
N LEU A 329 13.09 -7.13 8.17
CA LEU A 329 11.66 -6.82 8.33
C LEU A 329 10.88 -7.03 7.03
N GLY A 330 11.45 -6.72 5.88
CA GLY A 330 10.81 -6.96 4.59
C GLY A 330 10.56 -8.45 4.30
N PHE A 331 11.37 -9.38 4.82
CA PHE A 331 11.02 -10.82 4.76
C PHE A 331 9.73 -11.11 5.54
N CYS A 332 9.53 -10.46 6.69
CA CYS A 332 8.29 -10.58 7.45
C CYS A 332 7.10 -10.06 6.64
N ASP A 333 7.21 -8.88 6.04
CA ASP A 333 6.15 -8.28 5.22
C ASP A 333 5.80 -9.16 4.00
N GLY A 334 6.81 -9.74 3.36
CA GLY A 334 6.65 -10.70 2.27
C GLY A 334 5.97 -12.02 2.68
N ALA A 335 5.97 -12.34 3.97
CA ALA A 335 5.28 -13.50 4.53
C ALA A 335 3.88 -13.16 5.03
N LEU A 336 3.73 -12.04 5.75
CA LEU A 336 2.52 -11.68 6.50
C LEU A 336 1.33 -11.44 5.56
N MET A 337 1.48 -10.58 4.54
CA MET A 337 0.37 -10.21 3.67
C MET A 337 -0.18 -11.39 2.86
N PRO A 338 0.62 -12.20 2.17
CA PRO A 338 0.11 -13.39 1.48
C PRO A 338 -0.53 -14.41 2.43
N ALA A 339 0.06 -14.61 3.63
CA ALA A 339 -0.50 -15.53 4.62
C ALA A 339 -1.88 -15.07 5.11
N ILE A 340 -2.05 -13.77 5.42
CA ILE A 340 -3.34 -13.20 5.82
C ILE A 340 -4.36 -13.39 4.70
N GLN A 341 -4.01 -13.06 3.46
CA GLN A 341 -4.92 -13.17 2.31
C GLN A 341 -5.34 -14.62 2.07
N ALA A 342 -4.41 -15.57 2.13
CA ALA A 342 -4.69 -17.00 1.99
C ALA A 342 -5.64 -17.50 3.09
N LEU A 343 -5.44 -17.06 4.33
CA LEU A 343 -6.31 -17.42 5.45
C LEU A 343 -7.70 -16.78 5.32
N LEU A 344 -7.79 -15.52 4.88
CA LEU A 344 -9.08 -14.88 4.61
C LEU A 344 -9.86 -15.62 3.54
N VAL A 345 -9.22 -16.05 2.45
CA VAL A 345 -9.87 -16.87 1.42
C VAL A 345 -10.29 -18.23 1.99
N LYS A 346 -9.40 -18.90 2.72
CA LYS A 346 -9.67 -20.26 3.29
C LYS A 346 -10.88 -20.28 4.22
N TYR A 347 -11.09 -19.23 5.01
CA TYR A 347 -12.16 -19.15 6.02
C TYR A 347 -13.37 -18.30 5.58
N SER A 348 -13.44 -17.89 4.31
CA SER A 348 -14.60 -17.24 3.71
C SER A 348 -15.25 -18.09 2.64
N SER A 349 -16.53 -17.85 2.37
CA SER A 349 -17.22 -18.47 1.22
C SER A 349 -16.99 -17.63 -0.05
N GLU A 350 -17.09 -18.23 -1.24
CA GLU A 350 -16.98 -17.51 -2.51
C GLU A 350 -17.89 -16.28 -2.60
N GLN A 351 -19.10 -16.37 -2.04
CA GLN A 351 -20.08 -15.30 -2.05
C GLN A 351 -19.70 -14.11 -1.13
N THR A 352 -18.94 -14.36 -0.07
CA THR A 352 -18.59 -13.35 0.94
C THR A 352 -17.16 -12.82 0.81
N THR A 353 -16.28 -13.52 0.10
CA THR A 353 -14.84 -13.21 -0.03
C THR A 353 -14.59 -11.76 -0.45
N GLY A 354 -15.27 -11.26 -1.47
CA GLY A 354 -15.08 -9.89 -1.94
C GLY A 354 -15.36 -8.83 -0.86
N ARG A 355 -16.38 -9.04 -0.02
CA ARG A 355 -16.70 -8.13 1.10
C ARG A 355 -15.69 -8.23 2.24
N ILE A 356 -15.23 -9.45 2.54
CA ILE A 356 -14.19 -9.67 3.55
C ILE A 356 -12.91 -8.94 3.17
N PHE A 357 -12.50 -9.00 1.89
CA PHE A 357 -11.38 -8.20 1.40
C PHE A 357 -11.65 -6.69 1.48
N GLY A 358 -12.89 -6.25 1.24
CA GLY A 358 -13.28 -4.85 1.44
C GLY A 358 -13.14 -4.39 2.89
N TYR A 359 -13.59 -5.20 3.86
CA TYR A 359 -13.39 -4.91 5.28
C TYR A 359 -11.91 -4.95 5.66
N ASN A 360 -11.16 -5.92 5.18
CA ASN A 360 -9.71 -6.00 5.39
C ASN A 360 -9.00 -4.73 4.90
N GLN A 361 -9.41 -4.21 3.74
CA GLN A 361 -8.89 -2.95 3.20
C GLN A 361 -9.17 -1.76 4.12
N SER A 362 -10.35 -1.72 4.76
CA SER A 362 -10.69 -0.67 5.74
C SER A 362 -9.76 -0.73 6.95
N PHE A 363 -9.50 -1.92 7.48
CA PHE A 363 -8.53 -2.11 8.57
C PHE A 363 -7.11 -1.73 8.16
N MET A 364 -6.71 -1.99 6.93
CA MET A 364 -5.43 -1.54 6.37
C MET A 364 -5.34 -0.01 6.37
N TYR A 365 -6.38 0.71 5.96
CA TYR A 365 -6.41 2.17 6.01
C TYR A 365 -6.34 2.71 7.44
N ILE A 366 -7.04 2.08 8.39
CA ILE A 366 -6.97 2.45 9.81
C ILE A 366 -5.51 2.32 10.31
N GLY A 367 -4.82 1.23 9.97
CA GLY A 367 -3.41 1.05 10.30
C GLY A 367 -2.50 2.14 9.71
N ASN A 368 -2.73 2.51 8.46
CA ASN A 368 -2.00 3.58 7.77
C ASN A 368 -2.26 4.99 8.37
N VAL A 369 -3.39 5.19 9.05
CA VAL A 369 -3.69 6.43 9.78
C VAL A 369 -3.06 6.43 11.16
N ILE A 370 -3.29 5.36 11.92
CA ILE A 370 -2.86 5.29 13.33
C ILE A 370 -1.33 5.13 13.43
N GLY A 371 -0.71 4.38 12.52
CA GLY A 371 0.73 4.12 12.56
C GLY A 371 1.58 5.38 12.62
N PRO A 372 1.48 6.29 11.64
CA PRO A 372 2.25 7.52 11.65
C PRO A 372 1.96 8.42 12.85
N LEU A 373 0.70 8.49 13.30
CA LEU A 373 0.31 9.27 14.49
C LEU A 373 0.94 8.69 15.75
N LEU A 374 0.94 7.36 15.90
CA LEU A 374 1.56 6.68 17.02
C LEU A 374 3.08 6.91 17.01
N GLY A 375 3.75 6.67 15.87
CA GLY A 375 5.19 6.87 15.76
C GLY A 375 5.62 8.29 16.08
N SER A 376 4.91 9.26 15.53
CA SER A 376 5.15 10.67 15.77
C SER A 376 4.83 11.12 17.19
N GLY A 377 3.71 10.66 17.75
CA GLY A 377 3.32 10.99 19.13
C GLY A 377 4.31 10.43 20.16
N VAL A 378 4.73 9.18 19.99
CA VAL A 378 5.72 8.57 20.89
C VAL A 378 7.07 9.27 20.76
N SER A 379 7.53 9.57 19.54
CA SER A 379 8.82 10.23 19.34
C SER A 379 8.84 11.69 19.82
N ALA A 380 7.71 12.38 19.81
CA ALA A 380 7.59 13.75 20.31
C ALA A 380 7.71 13.84 21.84
N ILE A 381 7.24 12.83 22.57
CA ILE A 381 7.19 12.81 24.03
C ILE A 381 8.43 12.12 24.61
N LEU A 382 8.88 11.02 23.98
CA LEU A 382 9.98 10.19 24.46
C LEU A 382 11.18 10.32 23.53
N SER A 383 11.61 9.23 22.90
CA SER A 383 12.66 9.24 21.87
C SER A 383 12.31 8.29 20.74
N PHE A 384 13.01 8.40 19.60
CA PHE A 384 12.81 7.50 18.46
C PHE A 384 12.90 6.00 18.81
N ARG A 385 13.74 5.64 19.78
CA ARG A 385 13.91 4.25 20.23
C ARG A 385 12.66 3.67 20.86
N TRP A 386 11.89 4.49 21.57
CA TRP A 386 10.63 4.08 22.19
C TRP A 386 9.56 3.73 21.15
N VAL A 387 9.60 4.35 19.96
CA VAL A 387 8.68 4.00 18.88
C VAL A 387 8.82 2.52 18.52
N PHE A 388 10.04 2.02 18.40
CA PHE A 388 10.28 0.60 18.11
C PHE A 388 9.81 -0.30 19.24
N LEU A 389 10.05 0.05 20.50
CA LEU A 389 9.59 -0.74 21.65
C LEU A 389 8.08 -0.78 21.77
N VAL A 390 7.40 0.37 21.63
CA VAL A 390 5.93 0.43 21.63
C VAL A 390 5.36 -0.41 20.48
N THR A 391 5.94 -0.30 19.30
CA THR A 391 5.53 -1.11 18.15
C THR A 391 5.77 -2.61 18.40
N ALA A 392 6.92 -2.99 19.02
CA ALA A 392 7.19 -4.37 19.41
C ALA A 392 6.12 -4.91 20.37
N VAL A 393 5.73 -4.13 21.37
CA VAL A 393 4.67 -4.52 22.33
C VAL A 393 3.34 -4.74 21.60
N LEU A 394 2.97 -3.85 20.67
CA LEU A 394 1.75 -4.00 19.87
C LEU A 394 1.79 -5.25 18.97
N VAL A 395 2.93 -5.54 18.35
CA VAL A 395 3.13 -6.77 17.56
C VAL A 395 3.03 -8.01 18.46
N LEU A 396 3.57 -7.96 19.68
CA LEU A 396 3.44 -9.04 20.65
C LEU A 396 1.97 -9.29 21.05
N PHE A 397 1.21 -8.24 21.34
CA PHE A 397 -0.23 -8.36 21.60
C PHE A 397 -0.97 -8.97 20.42
N ASN A 398 -0.65 -8.56 19.20
CA ASN A 398 -1.23 -9.13 17.99
C ASN A 398 -0.86 -10.62 17.83
N LEU A 399 0.40 -10.98 18.08
CA LEU A 399 0.86 -12.37 18.08
C LEU A 399 0.06 -13.23 19.07
N MET A 400 -0.12 -12.76 20.30
CA MET A 400 -0.91 -13.47 21.32
C MET A 400 -2.37 -13.62 20.89
N GLN A 401 -2.97 -12.57 20.35
CA GLN A 401 -4.34 -12.56 19.83
C GLN A 401 -4.52 -13.57 18.69
N VAL A 402 -3.60 -13.58 17.72
CA VAL A 402 -3.62 -14.52 16.58
C VAL A 402 -3.46 -15.95 17.06
N ALA A 403 -2.46 -16.21 17.94
CA ALA A 403 -2.22 -17.54 18.49
C ALA A 403 -3.44 -18.07 19.26
N TRP A 404 -4.09 -17.22 20.05
CA TRP A 404 -5.31 -17.58 20.76
C TRP A 404 -6.49 -17.85 19.81
N SER A 405 -6.66 -17.05 18.76
CA SER A 405 -7.73 -17.23 17.76
C SER A 405 -7.59 -18.58 17.03
N PHE A 406 -6.37 -18.98 16.67
CA PHE A 406 -6.12 -20.27 16.02
C PHE A 406 -6.31 -21.48 16.94
N ARG A 407 -6.08 -21.34 18.28
CA ARG A 407 -6.36 -22.42 19.25
C ARG A 407 -7.85 -22.78 19.33
N ARG A 408 -8.73 -21.86 18.95
CA ARG A 408 -10.20 -22.07 18.93
C ARG A 408 -10.72 -22.73 17.67
N VAL A 409 -9.90 -22.89 16.63
CA VAL A 409 -10.26 -23.57 15.40
C VAL A 409 -9.96 -25.06 15.52
N PRO A 410 -10.92 -25.96 15.29
CA PRO A 410 -10.71 -27.40 15.40
C PRO A 410 -9.56 -27.91 14.54
N THR A 411 -8.71 -28.76 15.09
CA THR A 411 -7.43 -29.24 14.50
C THR A 411 -7.59 -30.00 13.18
N ARG A 412 -8.77 -30.54 12.89
CA ARG A 412 -9.05 -31.23 11.62
C ARG A 412 -9.04 -30.31 10.39
N GLN A 413 -9.34 -29.02 10.53
CA GLN A 413 -9.33 -28.04 9.43
C GLN A 413 -8.00 -27.29 9.25
N ASN A 414 -7.06 -27.45 10.19
CA ASN A 414 -5.74 -26.84 10.09
C ASN A 414 -4.71 -27.65 9.29
N ARG A 415 -5.05 -28.86 8.82
CA ARG A 415 -4.11 -29.79 8.14
C ARG A 415 -4.08 -29.69 6.60
N PHE A 416 -4.79 -28.71 5.99
CA PHE A 416 -4.76 -28.50 4.53
C PHE A 416 -4.44 -27.06 4.20
#